data_ecfbdee175e5cf446495d44cd21267bc
#
_entry.id   ecfbdee175e5cf446495d44cd21267bc
#
_cell.length_a   1.000
_cell.length_b   1.000
_cell.length_c   1.000
_cell.angle_alpha   90.00
_cell.angle_beta   90.00
_cell.angle_gamma   90.00
#
_symmetry.space_group_name_H-M   'P 1'
#
loop_
_entity.id
_entity.type
_entity.pdbx_description
1 polymer ?
#
loop_
_entity_poly.entity_id
_entity_poly.type
_entity_poly.pdbx_seq_one_letter_code
_entity_poly.pdbx_strand_id
1 'polypeptide(L)'
;MKLEIRYRNQTESIDVPDENLLGILSPVRFDCASGDIEAEMKNCRSRVAEFLGSANRILILVNDYTRPTPNSTILELLNPELENRDVKYLIGLGTHRQATELELMQILGTENYYRNRHRIIQHNGKDPAQLFFLGKTGYGTEVWFNREILWAERIITINSIEPHYFAGYTGGRKCFVPGVAAIKTIAQNHGLLLHPASAPLSLKDNPVHLDMTEAAKMVPRPVFSIQLVQSKDHRLLSLRYGDLYTSFELACQDAWRVFAVPVNERADIILSVLQSPYDINFYQSQRAVEFALPALKPGGIQITVSACYDGVGNDEFVKVLQSCSDPAELLKMSPPETLGWHKAARLARIMQAHRLYTVMPGVPPELLRSVFMHPFNSIQAALDAAFANLSNRASLYIIPDAGAVVPVEHLPKPPSSTTGPGD
;
A
#
# COMPACT_ATOMS: atom_id res chain seq x y z
N MET A 1 -6.96 -27.17 -19.50
CA MET A 1 -8.31 -26.70 -19.03
C MET A 1 -8.61 -25.31 -19.57
N LYS A 2 -9.92 -24.99 -19.74
CA LYS A 2 -10.35 -23.63 -20.10
C LYS A 2 -10.69 -22.85 -18.84
N LEU A 3 -10.20 -21.61 -18.76
CA LEU A 3 -10.43 -20.70 -17.63
C LEU A 3 -10.92 -19.36 -18.15
N GLU A 4 -11.86 -18.75 -17.40
CA GLU A 4 -12.38 -17.43 -17.67
C GLU A 4 -11.65 -16.42 -16.79
N ILE A 5 -10.89 -15.52 -17.41
CA ILE A 5 -10.17 -14.44 -16.72
C ILE A 5 -10.95 -13.13 -16.89
N ARG A 6 -11.41 -12.59 -15.78
CA ARG A 6 -12.14 -11.32 -15.75
C ARG A 6 -11.22 -10.19 -15.33
N TYR A 7 -11.22 -9.11 -16.10
CA TYR A 7 -10.57 -7.86 -15.72
C TYR A 7 -11.43 -6.68 -16.18
N ARG A 8 -11.79 -5.81 -15.24
CA ARG A 8 -12.76 -4.73 -15.43
C ARG A 8 -14.08 -5.28 -16.03
N ASN A 9 -14.47 -4.79 -17.22
CA ASN A 9 -15.70 -5.18 -17.93
C ASN A 9 -15.44 -6.22 -19.04
N GLN A 10 -14.24 -6.81 -19.08
CA GLN A 10 -13.84 -7.79 -20.08
C GLN A 10 -13.71 -9.16 -19.44
N THR A 11 -13.98 -10.19 -20.24
CA THR A 11 -13.71 -11.58 -19.90
C THR A 11 -13.00 -12.22 -21.06
N GLU A 12 -11.89 -12.87 -20.80
CA GLU A 12 -11.11 -13.60 -21.81
C GLU A 12 -11.03 -15.07 -21.39
N SER A 13 -11.36 -15.97 -22.33
CA SER A 13 -11.18 -17.40 -22.13
C SER A 13 -9.77 -17.78 -22.52
N ILE A 14 -9.07 -18.45 -21.63
CA ILE A 14 -7.70 -18.94 -21.87
C ILE A 14 -7.65 -20.46 -21.78
N ASP A 15 -6.74 -21.05 -22.55
CA ASP A 15 -6.43 -22.48 -22.51
C ASP A 15 -5.08 -22.69 -21.84
N VAL A 16 -5.06 -23.46 -20.75
CA VAL A 16 -3.84 -23.80 -20.01
C VAL A 16 -3.76 -25.32 -19.88
N PRO A 17 -2.63 -25.96 -20.23
CA PRO A 17 -2.45 -27.39 -19.97
C PRO A 17 -2.55 -27.66 -18.46
N ASP A 18 -3.29 -28.70 -18.08
CA ASP A 18 -3.57 -29.01 -16.67
C ASP A 18 -2.29 -29.30 -15.88
N GLU A 19 -1.33 -29.95 -16.52
CA GLU A 19 -0.03 -30.30 -15.96
C GLU A 19 0.89 -29.09 -15.65
N ASN A 20 0.62 -27.94 -16.27
CA ASN A 20 1.39 -26.70 -16.05
C ASN A 20 0.83 -25.86 -14.89
N LEU A 21 -0.46 -26.02 -14.56
CA LEU A 21 -1.13 -25.18 -13.55
C LEU A 21 -0.84 -25.69 -12.13
N LEU A 22 0.01 -24.97 -11.41
CA LEU A 22 0.26 -25.24 -9.98
C LEU A 22 -0.92 -24.81 -9.09
N GLY A 23 -1.69 -23.80 -9.50
CA GLY A 23 -2.87 -23.37 -8.78
C GLY A 23 -3.36 -21.96 -9.13
N ILE A 24 -4.54 -21.65 -8.63
CA ILE A 24 -5.17 -20.34 -8.70
C ILE A 24 -5.13 -19.73 -7.30
N LEU A 25 -4.36 -18.65 -7.13
CA LEU A 25 -4.13 -18.01 -5.84
C LEU A 25 -5.20 -16.93 -5.61
N SER A 26 -6.11 -17.21 -4.72
CA SER A 26 -7.20 -16.30 -4.34
C SER A 26 -7.09 -15.96 -2.86
N PRO A 27 -7.62 -14.77 -2.41
CA PRO A 27 -7.64 -14.42 -1.01
C PRO A 27 -8.29 -15.53 -0.17
N VAL A 28 -7.70 -15.84 0.96
CA VAL A 28 -8.29 -16.80 1.90
C VAL A 28 -9.56 -16.19 2.48
N ARG A 29 -10.64 -16.95 2.54
CA ARG A 29 -11.84 -16.51 3.26
C ARG A 29 -11.50 -16.43 4.75
N PHE A 30 -11.47 -15.22 5.24
CA PHE A 30 -11.17 -14.95 6.64
C PHE A 30 -12.48 -14.55 7.33
N ASP A 31 -12.93 -15.40 8.26
CA ASP A 31 -13.99 -15.02 9.17
C ASP A 31 -13.39 -14.12 10.26
N CYS A 32 -14.11 -13.09 10.62
CA CYS A 32 -13.70 -11.96 11.46
C CYS A 32 -12.69 -12.31 12.58
N ALA A 33 -11.49 -11.73 12.54
CA ALA A 33 -10.43 -12.00 13.53
C ALA A 33 -10.76 -11.47 14.93
N SER A 34 -11.62 -10.49 15.01
CA SER A 34 -11.97 -9.78 16.25
C SER A 34 -13.36 -10.15 16.80
N GLY A 35 -13.92 -11.27 16.39
CA GLY A 35 -15.25 -11.66 16.90
C GLY A 35 -16.35 -10.67 16.50
N ASP A 36 -17.05 -10.11 17.46
CA ASP A 36 -18.07 -9.10 17.23
C ASP A 36 -17.46 -7.72 16.98
N ILE A 37 -17.41 -7.30 15.72
CA ILE A 37 -16.91 -5.97 15.30
C ILE A 37 -17.69 -4.83 15.99
N GLU A 38 -18.97 -5.00 16.21
CA GLU A 38 -19.80 -3.97 16.85
C GLU A 38 -19.42 -3.79 18.34
N ALA A 39 -19.14 -4.87 19.04
CA ALA A 39 -18.61 -4.82 20.40
C ALA A 39 -17.22 -4.17 20.44
N GLU A 40 -16.33 -4.51 19.49
CA GLU A 40 -15.02 -3.89 19.38
C GLU A 40 -15.09 -2.40 19.06
N MET A 41 -16.03 -1.95 18.25
CA MET A 41 -16.25 -0.52 18.00
C MET A 41 -16.69 0.21 19.27
N LYS A 42 -17.58 -0.34 20.06
CA LYS A 42 -18.00 0.24 21.37
C LYS A 42 -16.81 0.33 22.33
N ASN A 43 -16.01 -0.74 22.43
CA ASN A 43 -14.81 -0.78 23.25
C ASN A 43 -13.79 0.27 22.79
N CYS A 44 -13.56 0.39 21.47
CA CYS A 44 -12.69 1.40 20.89
C CYS A 44 -13.09 2.82 21.31
N ARG A 45 -14.38 3.15 21.21
CA ARG A 45 -14.91 4.44 21.65
C ARG A 45 -14.62 4.70 23.13
N SER A 46 -14.87 3.73 23.99
CA SER A 46 -14.58 3.85 25.44
C SER A 46 -13.10 4.11 25.71
N ARG A 47 -12.21 3.40 25.01
CA ARG A 47 -10.76 3.60 25.12
C ARG A 47 -10.31 4.95 24.58
N VAL A 48 -10.95 5.45 23.51
CA VAL A 48 -10.71 6.82 23.02
C VAL A 48 -11.14 7.83 24.06
N ALA A 49 -12.30 7.68 24.72
CA ALA A 49 -12.76 8.58 25.79
C ALA A 49 -11.73 8.64 26.94
N GLU A 50 -11.23 7.48 27.40
CA GLU A 50 -10.16 7.41 28.41
C GLU A 50 -8.87 8.11 27.95
N PHE A 51 -8.43 7.86 26.72
CA PHE A 51 -7.24 8.48 26.16
C PHE A 51 -7.35 10.00 26.06
N LEU A 52 -8.51 10.50 25.66
CA LEU A 52 -8.75 11.94 25.53
C LEU A 52 -8.78 12.63 26.90
N GLY A 53 -9.37 12.01 27.93
CA GLY A 53 -9.47 12.59 29.27
C GLY A 53 -9.95 14.05 29.25
N SER A 54 -9.20 14.95 29.85
CA SER A 54 -9.47 16.40 29.87
C SER A 54 -8.85 17.19 28.71
N ALA A 55 -8.16 16.54 27.76
CA ALA A 55 -7.52 17.24 26.65
C ALA A 55 -8.56 17.94 25.78
N ASN A 56 -8.28 19.16 25.34
CA ASN A 56 -9.19 19.97 24.54
C ASN A 56 -8.78 20.03 23.07
N ARG A 57 -7.50 20.17 22.75
CA ARG A 57 -7.01 20.28 21.37
C ARG A 57 -6.67 18.91 20.79
N ILE A 58 -7.53 18.43 19.93
CA ILE A 58 -7.44 17.08 19.35
C ILE A 58 -7.14 17.18 17.84
N LEU A 59 -6.08 16.49 17.41
CA LEU A 59 -5.77 16.33 16.00
C LEU A 59 -6.15 14.94 15.53
N ILE A 60 -6.99 14.87 14.50
CA ILE A 60 -7.37 13.62 13.86
C ILE A 60 -6.64 13.52 12.53
N LEU A 61 -5.78 12.50 12.38
CA LEU A 61 -5.10 12.19 11.13
C LEU A 61 -5.87 11.10 10.40
N VAL A 62 -6.25 11.37 9.15
CA VAL A 62 -6.95 10.43 8.28
C VAL A 62 -6.21 10.25 6.96
N ASN A 63 -6.40 9.09 6.35
CA ASN A 63 -5.90 8.81 5.01
C ASN A 63 -6.61 9.68 3.97
N ASP A 64 -5.96 9.88 2.83
CA ASP A 64 -6.50 10.57 1.67
C ASP A 64 -7.46 9.70 0.83
N TYR A 65 -7.97 10.29 -0.27
CA TYR A 65 -8.92 9.68 -1.20
C TYR A 65 -8.39 8.43 -1.92
N THR A 66 -7.09 8.17 -1.90
CA THR A 66 -6.50 6.99 -2.56
C THR A 66 -6.64 5.72 -1.72
N ARG A 67 -7.17 5.83 -0.49
CA ARG A 67 -7.37 4.72 0.43
C ARG A 67 -8.85 4.56 0.77
N PRO A 68 -9.43 3.36 0.59
CA PRO A 68 -10.84 3.10 0.93
C PRO A 68 -11.03 2.89 2.45
N THR A 69 -10.38 3.72 3.26
CA THR A 69 -10.50 3.65 4.72
C THR A 69 -11.88 4.15 5.13
N PRO A 70 -12.68 3.43 5.95
CA PRO A 70 -14.01 3.84 6.37
C PRO A 70 -13.93 4.91 7.47
N ASN A 71 -13.24 6.04 7.16
CA ASN A 71 -13.03 7.13 8.11
C ASN A 71 -14.35 7.70 8.62
N SER A 72 -15.36 7.87 7.74
CA SER A 72 -16.68 8.41 8.12
C SER A 72 -17.33 7.59 9.23
N THR A 73 -17.34 6.27 9.10
CA THR A 73 -17.91 5.36 10.11
C THR A 73 -17.21 5.47 11.46
N ILE A 74 -15.87 5.57 11.44
CA ILE A 74 -15.12 5.73 12.69
C ILE A 74 -15.32 7.12 13.28
N LEU A 75 -15.38 8.16 12.45
CA LEU A 75 -15.64 9.53 12.93
C LEU A 75 -17.04 9.67 13.54
N GLU A 76 -18.06 9.06 12.93
CA GLU A 76 -19.41 8.99 13.49
C GLU A 76 -19.42 8.32 14.87
N LEU A 77 -18.69 7.21 15.02
CA LEU A 77 -18.52 6.52 16.31
C LEU A 77 -17.87 7.45 17.36
N LEU A 78 -16.90 8.28 16.97
CA LEU A 78 -16.13 9.13 17.87
C LEU A 78 -16.78 10.50 18.13
N ASN A 79 -17.73 10.95 17.31
CA ASN A 79 -18.34 12.27 17.42
C ASN A 79 -18.78 12.66 18.86
N PRO A 80 -19.44 11.78 19.64
CA PRO A 80 -19.85 12.15 21.00
C PRO A 80 -18.67 12.51 21.93
N GLU A 81 -17.49 11.90 21.69
CA GLU A 81 -16.28 12.18 22.48
C GLU A 81 -15.55 13.46 22.03
N LEU A 82 -15.89 13.96 20.84
CA LEU A 82 -15.25 15.10 20.18
C LEU A 82 -16.07 16.40 20.25
N GLU A 83 -17.37 16.31 20.55
CA GLU A 83 -18.35 17.40 20.37
C GLU A 83 -17.98 18.70 21.10
N ASN A 84 -17.42 18.61 22.31
CA ASN A 84 -17.09 19.78 23.13
C ASN A 84 -15.58 20.09 23.15
N ARG A 85 -14.84 19.67 22.11
CA ARG A 85 -13.38 19.83 22.01
C ARG A 85 -13.01 20.66 20.77
N ASP A 86 -11.86 21.28 20.84
CA ASP A 86 -11.26 21.93 19.66
C ASP A 86 -10.57 20.85 18.83
N VAL A 87 -11.22 20.45 17.72
CA VAL A 87 -10.79 19.34 16.87
C VAL A 87 -10.36 19.87 15.52
N LYS A 88 -9.19 19.42 15.03
CA LYS A 88 -8.74 19.61 13.67
C LYS A 88 -8.61 18.25 12.95
N TYR A 89 -8.92 18.24 11.66
CA TYR A 89 -8.82 17.07 10.79
C TYR A 89 -7.67 17.30 9.81
N LEU A 90 -6.61 16.54 9.91
CA LEU A 90 -5.46 16.62 9.01
C LEU A 90 -5.48 15.46 8.02
N ILE A 91 -5.65 15.78 6.73
CA ILE A 91 -5.63 14.81 5.64
C ILE A 91 -4.18 14.52 5.28
N GLY A 92 -3.77 13.27 5.45
CA GLY A 92 -2.41 12.81 5.18
C GLY A 92 -2.17 12.54 3.70
N LEU A 93 -1.83 13.56 2.93
CA LEU A 93 -1.67 13.50 1.47
C LEU A 93 -0.30 12.95 1.04
N GLY A 94 0.72 13.06 1.89
CA GLY A 94 2.09 12.71 1.50
C GLY A 94 2.53 13.49 0.26
N THR A 95 2.64 12.80 -0.87
CA THR A 95 3.02 13.39 -2.17
C THR A 95 1.83 13.58 -3.12
N HIS A 96 0.64 13.20 -2.71
CA HIS A 96 -0.56 13.30 -3.54
C HIS A 96 -1.04 14.74 -3.66
N ARG A 97 -1.87 15.01 -4.69
CA ARG A 97 -2.56 16.29 -4.84
C ARG A 97 -3.56 16.52 -3.70
N GLN A 98 -3.98 17.73 -3.56
CA GLN A 98 -5.10 18.04 -2.68
C GLN A 98 -6.37 17.32 -3.12
N ALA A 99 -7.14 16.87 -2.14
CA ALA A 99 -8.46 16.27 -2.35
C ALA A 99 -9.46 17.36 -2.76
N THR A 100 -10.35 17.02 -3.67
CA THR A 100 -11.49 17.85 -4.02
C THR A 100 -12.53 17.87 -2.89
N GLU A 101 -13.49 18.79 -2.95
CA GLU A 101 -14.57 18.85 -1.98
C GLU A 101 -15.37 17.53 -1.89
N LEU A 102 -15.65 16.91 -3.04
CA LEU A 102 -16.35 15.62 -3.09
C LEU A 102 -15.52 14.50 -2.43
N GLU A 103 -14.21 14.47 -2.68
CA GLU A 103 -13.31 13.52 -2.04
C GLU A 103 -13.22 13.74 -0.51
N LEU A 104 -13.19 14.99 -0.06
CA LEU A 104 -13.25 15.30 1.38
C LEU A 104 -14.56 14.83 2.03
N MET A 105 -15.69 14.99 1.34
CA MET A 105 -16.99 14.44 1.79
C MET A 105 -16.96 12.91 1.86
N GLN A 106 -16.30 12.24 0.91
CA GLN A 106 -16.13 10.79 0.94
C GLN A 106 -15.23 10.34 2.10
N ILE A 107 -14.12 11.05 2.35
CA ILE A 107 -13.17 10.74 3.43
C ILE A 107 -13.83 10.91 4.81
N LEU A 108 -14.50 12.02 5.04
CA LEU A 108 -14.97 12.41 6.37
C LEU A 108 -16.44 12.08 6.64
N GLY A 109 -17.21 11.78 5.59
CA GLY A 109 -18.66 11.74 5.61
C GLY A 109 -19.26 13.15 5.41
N THR A 110 -20.34 13.23 4.66
CA THR A 110 -20.96 14.51 4.24
C THR A 110 -21.30 15.39 5.44
N GLU A 111 -21.92 14.82 6.48
CA GLU A 111 -22.30 15.58 7.67
C GLU A 111 -21.09 16.12 8.43
N ASN A 112 -20.09 15.28 8.69
CA ASN A 112 -18.84 15.69 9.35
C ASN A 112 -18.10 16.75 8.53
N TYR A 113 -18.09 16.64 7.18
CA TYR A 113 -17.48 17.64 6.31
C TYR A 113 -18.13 19.00 6.51
N TYR A 114 -19.46 19.13 6.36
CA TYR A 114 -20.13 20.44 6.48
C TYR A 114 -20.02 21.04 7.88
N ARG A 115 -20.08 20.21 8.93
CA ARG A 115 -19.94 20.63 10.33
C ARG A 115 -18.55 21.19 10.62
N ASN A 116 -17.52 20.61 10.01
CA ASN A 116 -16.11 20.83 10.38
C ASN A 116 -15.25 21.42 9.25
N ARG A 117 -15.82 21.86 8.12
CA ARG A 117 -15.07 22.31 6.92
C ARG A 117 -13.97 23.34 7.21
N HIS A 118 -14.17 24.22 8.19
CA HIS A 118 -13.22 25.24 8.61
C HIS A 118 -12.07 24.70 9.50
N ARG A 119 -12.13 23.43 9.88
CA ARG A 119 -11.15 22.70 10.71
C ARG A 119 -10.42 21.62 9.93
N ILE A 120 -10.72 21.48 8.63
CA ILE A 120 -10.08 20.50 7.75
C ILE A 120 -8.83 21.13 7.15
N ILE A 121 -7.69 20.44 7.34
CA ILE A 121 -6.40 20.84 6.85
C ILE A 121 -5.90 19.76 5.90
N GLN A 122 -5.55 20.16 4.70
CA GLN A 122 -4.90 19.31 3.74
C GLN A 122 -3.39 19.51 3.84
N HIS A 123 -2.66 18.44 4.14
CA HIS A 123 -1.21 18.50 4.25
C HIS A 123 -0.56 18.92 2.93
N ASN A 124 0.44 19.82 3.01
CA ASN A 124 1.29 20.17 1.91
C ASN A 124 2.77 20.02 2.32
N GLY A 125 3.38 18.89 1.95
CA GLY A 125 4.78 18.60 2.25
C GLY A 125 5.81 19.47 1.53
N LYS A 126 5.37 20.37 0.62
CA LYS A 126 6.22 21.35 -0.07
C LYS A 126 6.20 22.72 0.58
N ASP A 127 5.27 22.99 1.49
CA ASP A 127 5.11 24.30 2.12
C ASP A 127 5.88 24.37 3.45
N PRO A 128 7.04 25.08 3.50
CA PRO A 128 7.83 25.19 4.72
C PRO A 128 7.06 25.81 5.90
N ALA A 129 6.03 26.65 5.60
CA ALA A 129 5.22 27.28 6.63
C ALA A 129 4.36 26.26 7.40
N GLN A 130 4.05 25.13 6.79
CA GLN A 130 3.31 24.04 7.44
C GLN A 130 4.19 23.03 8.17
N LEU A 131 5.51 23.14 8.07
CA LEU A 131 6.43 22.11 8.54
C LEU A 131 7.25 22.57 9.75
N PHE A 132 7.68 21.59 10.55
CA PHE A 132 8.67 21.79 11.60
C PHE A 132 9.64 20.62 11.66
N PHE A 133 10.89 20.90 12.03
CA PHE A 133 11.96 19.92 12.12
C PHE A 133 11.99 19.23 13.49
N LEU A 134 12.17 17.91 13.51
CA LEU A 134 12.24 17.11 14.72
C LEU A 134 13.62 16.50 15.00
N GLY A 135 14.44 16.33 13.95
CA GLY A 135 15.73 15.66 14.06
C GLY A 135 16.00 14.72 12.90
N LYS A 136 16.91 13.76 13.10
CA LYS A 136 17.25 12.72 12.12
C LYS A 136 17.07 11.32 12.72
N THR A 137 16.63 10.39 11.89
CA THR A 137 16.62 8.96 12.25
C THR A 137 18.00 8.36 12.22
N GLY A 138 18.16 7.13 12.72
CA GLY A 138 19.40 6.35 12.61
C GLY A 138 19.78 6.03 11.15
N TYR A 139 18.82 6.09 10.23
CA TYR A 139 19.04 5.96 8.78
C TYR A 139 19.47 7.28 8.12
N GLY A 140 19.57 8.39 8.87
CA GLY A 140 19.94 9.71 8.37
C GLY A 140 18.79 10.52 7.79
N THR A 141 17.55 10.01 7.83
CA THR A 141 16.37 10.71 7.32
C THR A 141 16.06 11.93 8.17
N GLU A 142 16.03 13.12 7.58
CA GLU A 142 15.58 14.34 8.23
C GLU A 142 14.06 14.33 8.41
N VAL A 143 13.61 14.40 9.67
CA VAL A 143 12.20 14.28 10.02
C VAL A 143 11.58 15.68 10.12
N TRP A 144 10.76 16.00 9.13
CA TRP A 144 9.95 17.22 9.08
C TRP A 144 8.49 16.82 8.98
N PHE A 145 7.67 17.24 9.95
CA PHE A 145 6.24 16.96 9.97
C PHE A 145 5.38 18.22 9.93
N ASN A 146 4.09 18.04 9.68
CA ASN A 146 3.11 19.11 9.73
C ASN A 146 3.01 19.69 11.16
N ARG A 147 3.06 21.04 11.28
CA ARG A 147 3.07 21.73 12.56
C ARG A 147 1.78 21.62 13.37
N GLU A 148 0.70 21.15 12.78
CA GLU A 148 -0.53 20.87 13.52
C GLU A 148 -0.32 19.79 14.60
N ILE A 149 0.69 18.95 14.45
CA ILE A 149 1.14 18.02 15.49
C ILE A 149 1.51 18.75 16.78
N LEU A 150 2.16 19.93 16.69
CA LEU A 150 2.55 20.71 17.85
C LEU A 150 1.37 21.40 18.51
N TRP A 151 0.36 21.77 17.73
CA TRP A 151 -0.87 22.39 18.23
C TRP A 151 -1.68 21.42 19.10
N ALA A 152 -1.69 20.12 18.76
CA ALA A 152 -2.48 19.11 19.43
C ALA A 152 -1.99 18.81 20.87
N GLU A 153 -2.90 18.47 21.77
CA GLU A 153 -2.63 17.82 23.06
C GLU A 153 -2.68 16.30 22.94
N ARG A 154 -3.57 15.80 22.06
CA ARG A 154 -3.71 14.39 21.75
C ARG A 154 -3.90 14.22 20.25
N ILE A 155 -3.42 13.10 19.70
CA ILE A 155 -3.56 12.75 18.28
C ILE A 155 -4.31 11.43 18.20
N ILE A 156 -5.32 11.38 17.34
CA ILE A 156 -5.99 10.14 16.91
C ILE A 156 -5.63 9.89 15.46
N THR A 157 -5.22 8.68 15.11
CA THR A 157 -4.97 8.29 13.71
C THR A 157 -5.94 7.19 13.29
N ILE A 158 -6.51 7.31 12.09
CA ILE A 158 -7.41 6.30 11.51
C ILE A 158 -6.75 5.78 10.24
N ASN A 159 -6.52 4.48 10.17
CA ASN A 159 -5.72 3.87 9.11
C ASN A 159 -6.34 2.55 8.63
N SER A 160 -6.18 2.23 7.35
CA SER A 160 -6.34 0.87 6.83
C SER A 160 -5.00 0.16 6.70
N ILE A 161 -5.00 -1.13 7.04
CA ILE A 161 -3.84 -2.00 6.98
C ILE A 161 -4.00 -2.96 5.81
N GLU A 162 -3.10 -2.83 4.85
CA GLU A 162 -2.99 -3.66 3.65
C GLU A 162 -1.52 -3.95 3.36
N PRO A 163 -1.19 -5.00 2.60
CA PRO A 163 0.17 -5.18 2.09
C PRO A 163 0.64 -3.98 1.27
N HIS A 164 1.89 -3.62 1.44
CA HIS A 164 2.52 -2.55 0.68
C HIS A 164 3.84 -3.02 0.09
N TYR A 165 4.03 -2.79 -1.21
CA TYR A 165 5.08 -3.44 -2.00
C TYR A 165 6.53 -3.20 -1.54
N PHE A 166 6.82 -2.12 -0.80
CA PHE A 166 8.14 -1.89 -0.19
C PHE A 166 8.13 -1.61 1.31
N ALA A 167 7.04 -1.08 1.86
CA ALA A 167 6.99 -0.74 3.29
C ALA A 167 6.41 -1.87 4.16
N GLY A 168 6.20 -3.06 3.59
CA GLY A 168 5.55 -4.20 4.22
C GLY A 168 4.05 -4.04 4.28
N TYR A 169 3.53 -3.07 5.04
CA TYR A 169 2.11 -2.74 5.18
C TYR A 169 1.86 -1.24 5.15
N THR A 170 0.62 -0.87 4.82
CA THR A 170 0.06 0.48 5.01
C THR A 170 -0.27 0.73 6.49
N GLY A 171 -0.78 1.93 6.79
CA GLY A 171 -1.23 2.30 8.14
C GLY A 171 -0.14 2.49 9.18
N GLY A 172 -0.52 2.59 10.46
CA GLY A 172 0.37 2.82 11.58
C GLY A 172 1.27 4.04 11.35
N ARG A 173 2.60 3.82 11.43
CA ARG A 173 3.62 4.85 11.21
C ARG A 173 3.50 5.57 9.84
N LYS A 174 2.80 4.98 8.84
CA LYS A 174 2.63 5.62 7.53
C LYS A 174 1.72 6.85 7.57
N CYS A 175 0.91 7.04 8.58
CA CYS A 175 0.16 8.29 8.73
C CYS A 175 1.10 9.48 8.98
N PHE A 176 2.30 9.25 9.55
CA PHE A 176 3.33 10.26 9.73
C PHE A 176 4.28 10.33 8.52
N VAL A 177 4.88 9.22 8.09
CA VAL A 177 5.72 9.12 6.89
C VAL A 177 5.10 8.10 5.93
N PRO A 178 4.61 8.50 4.76
CA PRO A 178 4.65 9.82 4.13
C PRO A 178 3.53 10.80 4.54
N GLY A 179 2.47 10.37 5.20
CA GLY A 179 1.17 11.05 5.33
C GLY A 179 1.27 12.56 5.58
N VAL A 180 2.01 12.97 6.60
CA VAL A 180 2.13 14.39 7.02
C VAL A 180 3.59 14.87 7.06
N ALA A 181 4.47 14.22 6.29
CA ALA A 181 5.89 14.51 6.21
C ALA A 181 6.24 15.44 5.04
N ALA A 182 7.34 16.19 5.19
CA ALA A 182 7.92 16.96 4.10
C ALA A 182 8.36 16.06 2.94
N ILE A 183 8.34 16.58 1.71
CA ILE A 183 8.81 15.87 0.51
C ILE A 183 10.24 15.34 0.69
N LYS A 184 11.13 16.12 1.32
CA LYS A 184 12.50 15.71 1.60
C LYS A 184 12.56 14.48 2.52
N THR A 185 11.77 14.46 3.60
CA THR A 185 11.65 13.30 4.51
C THR A 185 11.18 12.07 3.75
N ILE A 186 10.15 12.23 2.91
CA ILE A 186 9.59 11.14 2.11
C ILE A 186 10.64 10.61 1.13
N ALA A 187 11.35 11.49 0.41
CA ALA A 187 12.36 11.09 -0.58
C ALA A 187 13.51 10.30 0.07
N GLN A 188 14.01 10.74 1.22
CA GLN A 188 15.07 10.05 1.96
C GLN A 188 14.62 8.67 2.44
N ASN A 189 13.45 8.56 3.08
CA ASN A 189 12.89 7.29 3.49
C ASN A 189 12.65 6.34 2.31
N HIS A 190 12.05 6.84 1.23
CA HIS A 190 11.75 6.03 0.04
C HIS A 190 13.02 5.63 -0.73
N GLY A 191 14.14 6.32 -0.54
CA GLY A 191 15.45 5.89 -1.04
C GLY A 191 15.86 4.49 -0.56
N LEU A 192 15.35 4.06 0.61
CA LEU A 192 15.62 2.75 1.20
C LEU A 192 14.87 1.59 0.51
N LEU A 193 13.92 1.88 -0.40
CA LEU A 193 13.08 0.85 -1.03
C LEU A 193 13.86 -0.12 -1.94
N LEU A 194 15.08 0.23 -2.34
CA LEU A 194 15.92 -0.68 -3.12
C LEU A 194 16.58 -1.78 -2.26
N HIS A 195 16.50 -1.70 -0.94
CA HIS A 195 17.01 -2.77 -0.07
C HIS A 195 16.18 -4.06 -0.28
N PRO A 196 16.82 -5.26 -0.34
CA PRO A 196 16.10 -6.52 -0.59
C PRO A 196 14.97 -6.83 0.41
N ALA A 197 15.15 -6.45 1.68
CA ALA A 197 14.12 -6.62 2.72
C ALA A 197 12.94 -5.66 2.61
N SER A 198 13.01 -4.64 1.73
CA SER A 198 11.90 -3.75 1.42
C SER A 198 10.91 -4.45 0.50
N ALA A 199 10.05 -5.29 1.06
CA ALA A 199 9.16 -6.21 0.36
C ALA A 199 7.75 -6.20 0.98
N PRO A 200 6.74 -6.70 0.25
CA PRO A 200 5.41 -6.89 0.82
C PRO A 200 5.46 -7.79 2.06
N LEU A 201 4.59 -7.51 3.04
CA LEU A 201 4.47 -8.24 4.31
C LEU A 201 5.72 -8.25 5.20
N SER A 202 6.83 -7.64 4.78
CA SER A 202 8.10 -7.59 5.52
C SER A 202 8.15 -6.39 6.46
N LEU A 203 8.43 -6.64 7.75
CA LEU A 203 8.60 -5.60 8.77
C LEU A 203 9.98 -5.67 9.43
N LYS A 204 10.37 -6.83 9.97
CA LYS A 204 11.50 -7.01 10.89
C LYS A 204 12.82 -6.41 10.38
N ASP A 205 13.19 -6.70 9.14
CA ASP A 205 14.46 -6.26 8.54
C ASP A 205 14.26 -5.23 7.42
N ASN A 206 13.05 -4.68 7.30
CA ASN A 206 12.67 -3.72 6.27
C ASN A 206 13.10 -2.30 6.65
N PRO A 207 14.16 -1.74 6.05
CA PRO A 207 14.69 -0.45 6.45
C PRO A 207 13.71 0.71 6.22
N VAL A 208 12.83 0.61 5.22
CA VAL A 208 11.78 1.62 5.00
C VAL A 208 10.81 1.64 6.18
N HIS A 209 10.36 0.45 6.65
CA HIS A 209 9.49 0.35 7.81
C HIS A 209 10.18 0.83 9.09
N LEU A 210 11.43 0.43 9.31
CA LEU A 210 12.19 0.76 10.52
C LEU A 210 12.43 2.27 10.61
N ASP A 211 12.87 2.90 9.51
CA ASP A 211 13.07 4.34 9.43
C ASP A 211 11.76 5.14 9.65
N MET A 212 10.64 4.72 9.01
CA MET A 212 9.32 5.30 9.27
C MET A 212 8.93 5.18 10.75
N THR A 213 9.28 4.07 11.40
CA THR A 213 8.96 3.82 12.80
C THR A 213 9.77 4.72 13.72
N GLU A 214 11.07 4.89 13.45
CA GLU A 214 11.92 5.84 14.18
C GLU A 214 11.39 7.27 14.02
N ALA A 215 11.05 7.69 12.80
CA ALA A 215 10.48 9.02 12.55
C ALA A 215 9.16 9.23 13.31
N ALA A 216 8.26 8.23 13.32
CA ALA A 216 7.01 8.32 14.06
C ALA A 216 7.21 8.38 15.58
N LYS A 217 8.26 7.75 16.13
CA LYS A 217 8.63 7.85 17.55
C LYS A 217 9.06 9.26 17.98
N MET A 218 9.47 10.11 17.05
CA MET A 218 9.83 11.51 17.33
C MET A 218 8.61 12.42 17.52
N VAL A 219 7.39 11.95 17.28
CA VAL A 219 6.16 12.73 17.50
C VAL A 219 6.04 13.11 18.98
N PRO A 220 6.04 14.41 19.34
CA PRO A 220 6.12 14.85 20.73
C PRO A 220 4.74 14.94 21.41
N ARG A 221 3.79 14.11 20.98
CA ARG A 221 2.42 14.09 21.49
C ARG A 221 1.94 12.65 21.66
N PRO A 222 1.11 12.36 22.66
CA PRO A 222 0.46 11.06 22.76
C PRO A 222 -0.40 10.77 21.54
N VAL A 223 -0.29 9.53 21.02
CA VAL A 223 -1.01 9.07 19.84
C VAL A 223 -1.88 7.87 20.20
N PHE A 224 -3.15 7.92 19.85
CA PHE A 224 -4.05 6.78 19.84
C PHE A 224 -4.32 6.39 18.40
N SER A 225 -4.11 5.15 18.05
CA SER A 225 -4.22 4.69 16.68
C SER A 225 -5.35 3.68 16.51
N ILE A 226 -6.11 3.85 15.43
CA ILE A 226 -7.20 2.95 15.03
C ILE A 226 -6.78 2.35 13.69
N GLN A 227 -6.65 1.03 13.67
CA GLN A 227 -6.16 0.25 12.53
C GLN A 227 -7.27 -0.68 12.05
N LEU A 228 -7.60 -0.59 10.77
CA LEU A 228 -8.72 -1.30 10.15
C LEU A 228 -8.19 -2.27 9.10
N VAL A 229 -8.58 -3.52 9.17
CA VAL A 229 -8.33 -4.50 8.10
C VAL A 229 -9.65 -4.78 7.40
N GLN A 230 -9.67 -4.65 6.08
CA GLN A 230 -10.86 -4.84 5.27
C GLN A 230 -10.67 -5.97 4.25
N SER A 231 -11.79 -6.60 3.87
CA SER A 231 -11.83 -7.46 2.70
C SER A 231 -11.76 -6.63 1.41
N LYS A 232 -11.60 -7.31 0.27
CA LYS A 232 -11.70 -6.71 -1.06
C LYS A 232 -13.01 -5.93 -1.26
N ASP A 233 -14.12 -6.42 -0.70
CA ASP A 233 -15.44 -5.80 -0.80
C ASP A 233 -15.67 -4.72 0.28
N HIS A 234 -14.58 -4.18 0.83
CA HIS A 234 -14.56 -3.15 1.87
C HIS A 234 -15.30 -3.52 3.16
N ARG A 235 -15.60 -4.79 3.40
CA ARG A 235 -16.15 -5.26 4.67
C ARG A 235 -15.06 -5.21 5.74
N LEU A 236 -15.35 -4.59 6.88
CA LEU A 236 -14.43 -4.56 8.01
C LEU A 236 -14.27 -5.98 8.60
N LEU A 237 -13.02 -6.47 8.62
CA LEU A 237 -12.64 -7.80 9.11
C LEU A 237 -11.96 -7.76 10.47
N SER A 238 -11.25 -6.66 10.77
CA SER A 238 -10.56 -6.48 12.04
C SER A 238 -10.47 -5.01 12.38
N LEU A 239 -10.56 -4.72 13.67
CA LEU A 239 -10.36 -3.43 14.30
C LEU A 239 -9.36 -3.59 15.44
N ARG A 240 -8.20 -2.92 15.34
CA ARG A 240 -7.19 -2.85 16.40
C ARG A 240 -6.96 -1.40 16.77
N TYR A 241 -6.79 -1.11 18.06
CA TYR A 241 -6.67 0.27 18.53
C TYR A 241 -5.84 0.37 19.81
N GLY A 242 -5.38 1.58 20.09
CA GLY A 242 -4.57 1.90 21.27
C GLY A 242 -3.22 2.52 20.89
N ASP A 243 -2.16 2.03 21.50
CA ASP A 243 -0.80 2.45 21.14
C ASP A 243 -0.50 2.23 19.66
N LEU A 244 0.18 3.19 19.02
CA LEU A 244 0.43 3.21 17.59
C LEU A 244 1.14 1.93 17.12
N TYR A 245 2.11 1.44 17.86
CA TYR A 245 2.98 0.34 17.44
C TYR A 245 2.31 -1.01 17.69
N THR A 246 1.81 -1.21 18.91
CA THR A 246 1.12 -2.45 19.30
C THR A 246 -0.13 -2.70 18.47
N SER A 247 -0.97 -1.68 18.28
CA SER A 247 -2.18 -1.83 17.45
C SER A 247 -1.85 -2.10 15.98
N PHE A 248 -0.77 -1.48 15.48
CA PHE A 248 -0.28 -1.71 14.11
C PHE A 248 0.22 -3.14 13.93
N GLU A 249 1.05 -3.67 14.84
CA GLU A 249 1.57 -5.03 14.76
C GLU A 249 0.44 -6.07 14.78
N LEU A 250 -0.53 -5.92 15.68
CA LEU A 250 -1.71 -6.78 15.75
C LEU A 250 -2.53 -6.72 14.45
N ALA A 251 -2.76 -5.54 13.91
CA ALA A 251 -3.47 -5.39 12.65
C ALA A 251 -2.69 -5.95 11.45
N CYS A 252 -1.36 -5.89 11.45
CA CYS A 252 -0.53 -6.56 10.45
C CYS A 252 -0.65 -8.09 10.51
N GLN A 253 -0.77 -8.68 11.71
CA GLN A 253 -1.03 -10.11 11.86
C GLN A 253 -2.40 -10.50 11.27
N ASP A 254 -3.42 -9.67 11.50
CA ASP A 254 -4.74 -9.89 10.90
C ASP A 254 -4.71 -9.71 9.38
N ALA A 255 -4.06 -8.65 8.87
CA ALA A 255 -3.89 -8.43 7.44
C ALA A 255 -3.09 -9.55 6.77
N TRP A 256 -2.08 -10.10 7.45
CA TRP A 256 -1.35 -11.24 6.94
C TRP A 256 -2.28 -12.44 6.68
N ARG A 257 -3.20 -12.76 7.61
CA ARG A 257 -4.17 -13.84 7.45
C ARG A 257 -5.13 -13.63 6.29
N VAL A 258 -5.42 -12.36 5.95
CA VAL A 258 -6.33 -11.99 4.85
C VAL A 258 -5.62 -12.06 3.49
N PHE A 259 -4.40 -11.55 3.40
CA PHE A 259 -3.74 -11.26 2.14
C PHE A 259 -2.61 -12.24 1.76
N ALA A 260 -2.01 -12.95 2.73
CA ALA A 260 -0.95 -13.92 2.46
C ALA A 260 -1.55 -15.25 1.99
N VAL A 261 -1.10 -15.74 0.84
CA VAL A 261 -1.54 -17.03 0.28
C VAL A 261 -0.34 -17.96 0.17
N PRO A 262 -0.34 -19.12 0.87
CA PRO A 262 0.76 -20.05 0.83
C PRO A 262 0.94 -20.67 -0.55
N VAL A 263 2.17 -20.80 -0.99
CA VAL A 263 2.58 -21.58 -2.16
C VAL A 263 3.61 -22.62 -1.76
N ASN A 264 3.53 -23.80 -2.36
CA ASN A 264 4.45 -24.90 -2.04
C ASN A 264 5.80 -24.75 -2.73
N GLU A 265 5.81 -24.11 -3.90
CA GLU A 265 6.99 -23.86 -4.74
C GLU A 265 6.79 -22.61 -5.58
N ARG A 266 7.88 -22.07 -6.14
CA ARG A 266 7.81 -20.98 -7.12
C ARG A 266 7.45 -21.50 -8.49
N ALA A 267 6.73 -20.71 -9.26
CA ALA A 267 6.38 -21.01 -10.64
C ALA A 267 7.36 -20.37 -11.64
N ASP A 268 7.41 -20.92 -12.84
CA ASP A 268 8.14 -20.36 -13.98
C ASP A 268 7.40 -19.16 -14.59
N ILE A 269 6.06 -19.19 -14.51
CA ILE A 269 5.15 -18.15 -15.04
C ILE A 269 4.15 -17.76 -13.94
N ILE A 270 3.89 -16.46 -13.81
CA ILE A 270 2.77 -15.96 -13.02
C ILE A 270 1.90 -15.06 -13.87
N LEU A 271 0.62 -15.38 -13.97
CA LEU A 271 -0.41 -14.53 -14.55
C LEU A 271 -1.10 -13.75 -13.42
N SER A 272 -0.84 -12.44 -13.36
CA SER A 272 -1.35 -11.52 -12.35
C SER A 272 -2.37 -10.57 -12.94
N VAL A 273 -3.60 -10.63 -12.47
CA VAL A 273 -4.70 -9.77 -12.94
C VAL A 273 -4.99 -8.72 -11.90
N LEU A 274 -4.94 -7.44 -12.28
CA LEU A 274 -5.36 -6.35 -11.42
C LEU A 274 -6.84 -6.05 -11.59
N GLN A 275 -7.50 -5.87 -10.45
CA GLN A 275 -8.88 -5.43 -10.37
C GLN A 275 -8.96 -3.98 -9.87
N SER A 276 -10.14 -3.37 -10.04
CA SER A 276 -10.43 -2.05 -9.44
C SER A 276 -10.21 -2.09 -7.92
N PRO A 277 -9.64 -1.01 -7.35
CA PRO A 277 -9.28 0.27 -7.94
C PRO A 277 -7.83 0.35 -8.48
N TYR A 278 -7.06 -0.73 -8.45
CA TYR A 278 -5.63 -0.70 -8.77
C TYR A 278 -5.31 -0.84 -10.26
N ASP A 279 -6.30 -1.19 -11.09
CA ASP A 279 -6.19 -1.31 -12.55
C ASP A 279 -6.34 0.03 -13.31
N ILE A 280 -6.29 1.15 -12.58
CA ILE A 280 -6.54 2.49 -13.11
C ILE A 280 -5.50 2.91 -14.16
N ASN A 281 -4.20 2.69 -13.89
CA ASN A 281 -3.13 3.10 -14.80
C ASN A 281 -1.86 2.24 -14.64
N PHE A 282 -0.91 2.42 -15.56
CA PHE A 282 0.36 1.70 -15.58
C PHE A 282 1.18 1.91 -14.29
N TYR A 283 1.20 3.13 -13.76
CA TYR A 283 1.92 3.44 -12.52
C TYR A 283 1.42 2.63 -11.32
N GLN A 284 0.12 2.39 -11.22
CA GLN A 284 -0.47 1.58 -10.15
C GLN A 284 -0.31 0.07 -10.42
N SER A 285 -0.20 -0.33 -11.69
CA SER A 285 -0.08 -1.74 -12.08
C SER A 285 1.21 -2.42 -11.60
N GLN A 286 2.24 -1.63 -11.23
CA GLN A 286 3.45 -2.17 -10.60
C GLN A 286 3.15 -2.97 -9.32
N ARG A 287 2.03 -2.71 -8.63
CA ARG A 287 1.61 -3.49 -7.46
C ARG A 287 1.48 -4.98 -7.78
N ALA A 288 0.91 -5.34 -8.93
CA ALA A 288 0.78 -6.74 -9.36
C ALA A 288 2.13 -7.38 -9.60
N VAL A 289 3.07 -6.63 -10.20
CA VAL A 289 4.43 -7.12 -10.42
C VAL A 289 5.09 -7.46 -9.09
N GLU A 290 5.08 -6.51 -8.15
CA GLU A 290 5.75 -6.63 -6.86
C GLU A 290 5.16 -7.74 -5.96
N PHE A 291 3.83 -7.88 -5.95
CA PHE A 291 3.16 -8.86 -5.10
C PHE A 291 3.38 -10.29 -5.58
N ALA A 292 3.55 -10.50 -6.87
CA ALA A 292 3.77 -11.83 -7.44
C ALA A 292 5.21 -12.37 -7.28
N LEU A 293 6.20 -11.48 -7.12
CA LEU A 293 7.62 -11.84 -7.08
C LEU A 293 7.98 -12.97 -6.10
N PRO A 294 7.39 -13.04 -4.87
CA PRO A 294 7.74 -14.12 -3.95
C PRO A 294 7.46 -15.52 -4.50
N ALA A 295 6.51 -15.67 -5.43
CA ALA A 295 6.17 -16.96 -6.04
C ALA A 295 6.77 -17.17 -7.43
N LEU A 296 7.58 -16.23 -7.95
CA LEU A 296 8.22 -16.32 -9.26
C LEU A 296 9.66 -16.84 -9.15
N LYS A 297 10.03 -17.84 -9.94
CA LYS A 297 11.41 -18.33 -10.04
C LYS A 297 12.33 -17.27 -10.65
N PRO A 298 13.61 -17.20 -10.28
CA PRO A 298 14.60 -16.41 -11.01
C PRO A 298 14.60 -16.76 -12.50
N GLY A 299 14.61 -15.75 -13.39
CA GLY A 299 14.49 -15.93 -14.83
C GLY A 299 13.06 -16.16 -15.34
N GLY A 300 12.09 -16.27 -14.43
CA GLY A 300 10.68 -16.48 -14.76
C GLY A 300 10.03 -15.30 -15.47
N ILE A 301 8.83 -15.56 -15.99
CA ILE A 301 8.02 -14.57 -16.74
C ILE A 301 6.81 -14.19 -15.89
N GLN A 302 6.63 -12.90 -15.67
CA GLN A 302 5.39 -12.38 -15.12
C GLN A 302 4.53 -11.74 -16.18
N ILE A 303 3.28 -12.18 -16.29
CA ILE A 303 2.26 -11.62 -17.15
C ILE A 303 1.35 -10.75 -16.29
N THR A 304 1.36 -9.43 -16.52
CA THR A 304 0.51 -8.48 -15.80
C THR A 304 -0.65 -8.05 -16.69
N VAL A 305 -1.86 -8.29 -16.21
CA VAL A 305 -3.10 -7.87 -16.87
C VAL A 305 -3.71 -6.72 -16.09
N SER A 306 -3.92 -5.58 -16.75
CA SER A 306 -4.51 -4.38 -16.15
C SER A 306 -5.23 -3.55 -17.19
N ALA A 307 -6.41 -3.05 -16.89
CA ALA A 307 -7.17 -2.23 -17.83
C ALA A 307 -6.47 -0.91 -18.17
N CYS A 308 -5.79 -0.29 -17.20
CA CYS A 308 -5.07 0.99 -17.36
C CYS A 308 -5.91 2.07 -18.05
N TYR A 309 -7.19 2.20 -17.68
CA TYR A 309 -8.15 3.07 -18.36
C TYR A 309 -7.85 4.57 -18.25
N ASP A 310 -6.99 4.95 -17.32
CA ASP A 310 -6.42 6.30 -17.13
C ASP A 310 -4.96 6.36 -17.62
N GLY A 311 -4.60 5.47 -18.56
CA GLY A 311 -3.31 5.46 -19.25
C GLY A 311 -2.11 5.20 -18.34
N VAL A 312 -1.15 6.13 -18.34
CA VAL A 312 0.16 5.96 -17.69
C VAL A 312 0.14 6.29 -16.21
N GLY A 313 -0.61 7.30 -15.81
CA GLY A 313 -0.78 7.77 -14.41
C GLY A 313 0.36 8.63 -13.86
N ASN A 314 1.60 8.50 -14.36
CA ASN A 314 2.73 9.35 -13.96
C ASN A 314 3.77 9.45 -15.08
N ASP A 315 3.85 10.60 -15.74
CA ASP A 315 4.75 10.84 -16.86
C ASP A 315 6.22 10.85 -16.46
N GLU A 316 6.56 11.37 -15.27
CA GLU A 316 7.95 11.41 -14.81
C GLU A 316 8.51 10.00 -14.58
N PHE A 317 7.69 9.08 -14.07
CA PHE A 317 8.04 7.67 -13.95
C PHE A 317 8.41 7.04 -15.31
N VAL A 318 7.63 7.35 -16.35
CA VAL A 318 7.91 6.87 -17.72
C VAL A 318 9.16 7.52 -18.29
N LYS A 319 9.31 8.84 -18.18
CA LYS A 319 10.50 9.56 -18.64
C LYS A 319 11.78 9.00 -18.02
N VAL A 320 11.73 8.68 -16.73
CA VAL A 320 12.87 8.07 -16.03
C VAL A 320 13.22 6.71 -16.62
N LEU A 321 12.24 5.84 -16.89
CA LEU A 321 12.51 4.55 -17.55
C LEU A 321 13.02 4.71 -18.97
N GLN A 322 12.51 5.68 -19.72
CA GLN A 322 12.92 5.98 -21.09
C GLN A 322 14.28 6.66 -21.19
N SER A 323 14.83 7.18 -20.09
CA SER A 323 16.13 7.88 -20.09
C SER A 323 17.34 6.96 -20.25
N CYS A 324 17.14 5.65 -20.24
CA CYS A 324 18.16 4.62 -20.34
C CYS A 324 17.89 3.70 -21.55
N SER A 325 18.96 3.12 -22.07
CA SER A 325 18.86 2.06 -23.10
C SER A 325 18.76 0.64 -22.50
N ASP A 326 19.13 0.49 -21.23
CA ASP A 326 19.09 -0.74 -20.44
C ASP A 326 18.62 -0.42 -19.01
N PRO A 327 17.67 -1.20 -18.43
CA PRO A 327 17.27 -1.04 -17.05
C PRO A 327 18.43 -1.02 -16.03
N ALA A 328 19.55 -1.71 -16.32
CA ALA A 328 20.72 -1.73 -15.45
C ALA A 328 21.40 -0.35 -15.31
N GLU A 329 21.31 0.52 -16.32
CA GLU A 329 21.86 1.85 -16.28
C GLU A 329 21.18 2.71 -15.23
N LEU A 330 19.86 2.56 -15.08
CA LEU A 330 19.07 3.31 -14.11
C LEU A 330 19.53 3.04 -12.67
N LEU A 331 19.97 1.82 -12.38
CA LEU A 331 20.45 1.45 -11.04
C LEU A 331 21.81 2.02 -10.67
N LYS A 332 22.57 2.53 -11.66
CA LYS A 332 23.86 3.20 -11.45
C LYS A 332 23.73 4.70 -11.29
N MET A 333 22.55 5.25 -11.60
CA MET A 333 22.29 6.69 -11.47
C MET A 333 22.12 7.08 -9.99
N SER A 334 22.63 8.23 -9.62
CA SER A 334 22.30 8.82 -8.32
C SER A 334 20.83 9.17 -8.27
N PRO A 335 20.11 8.86 -7.16
CA PRO A 335 18.70 9.15 -7.03
C PRO A 335 18.47 10.67 -7.17
N PRO A 336 17.72 11.14 -8.16
CA PRO A 336 17.30 12.52 -8.20
C PRO A 336 16.25 12.77 -7.09
N GLU A 337 16.09 14.02 -6.70
CA GLU A 337 15.04 14.41 -5.73
C GLU A 337 13.61 14.33 -6.33
N THR A 338 13.48 13.81 -7.56
CA THR A 338 12.19 13.72 -8.27
C THR A 338 11.39 12.50 -7.88
N LEU A 339 10.09 12.70 -7.72
CA LEU A 339 9.13 11.62 -7.52
C LEU A 339 9.08 10.73 -8.77
N GLY A 340 9.01 9.41 -8.57
CA GLY A 340 8.93 8.44 -9.66
C GLY A 340 10.23 7.65 -9.88
N TRP A 341 11.41 8.25 -9.64
CA TRP A 341 12.68 7.56 -9.83
C TRP A 341 12.77 6.25 -9.02
N HIS A 342 12.43 6.30 -7.74
CA HIS A 342 12.51 5.12 -6.86
C HIS A 342 11.68 3.95 -7.38
N LYS A 343 10.49 4.25 -7.92
CA LYS A 343 9.60 3.25 -8.49
C LYS A 343 10.16 2.69 -9.80
N ALA A 344 10.70 3.56 -10.65
CA ALA A 344 11.37 3.18 -11.89
C ALA A 344 12.60 2.32 -11.63
N ALA A 345 13.47 2.71 -10.69
CA ALA A 345 14.64 1.95 -10.30
C ALA A 345 14.29 0.56 -9.74
N ARG A 346 13.22 0.47 -8.96
CA ARG A 346 12.75 -0.81 -8.46
C ARG A 346 12.24 -1.71 -9.58
N LEU A 347 11.46 -1.17 -10.51
CA LEU A 347 11.01 -1.90 -11.68
C LEU A 347 12.20 -2.35 -12.55
N ALA A 348 13.17 -1.47 -12.76
CA ALA A 348 14.41 -1.80 -13.46
C ALA A 348 15.17 -2.97 -12.81
N ARG A 349 15.24 -3.02 -11.48
CA ARG A 349 15.82 -4.16 -10.75
C ARG A 349 15.06 -5.46 -11.01
N ILE A 350 13.74 -5.41 -11.03
CA ILE A 350 12.90 -6.60 -11.31
C ILE A 350 13.17 -7.10 -12.73
N MET A 351 13.29 -6.21 -13.71
CA MET A 351 13.56 -6.54 -15.12
C MET A 351 14.93 -7.20 -15.34
N GLN A 352 15.89 -7.00 -14.43
CA GLN A 352 17.18 -7.71 -14.53
C GLN A 352 17.05 -9.21 -14.19
N ALA A 353 16.08 -9.58 -13.36
CA ALA A 353 15.88 -10.94 -12.90
C ALA A 353 14.71 -11.64 -13.61
N HIS A 354 13.80 -10.90 -14.22
CA HIS A 354 12.54 -11.43 -14.75
C HIS A 354 12.14 -10.72 -16.05
N ARG A 355 11.36 -11.41 -16.90
CA ARG A 355 10.72 -10.80 -18.06
C ARG A 355 9.30 -10.38 -17.68
N LEU A 356 8.93 -9.14 -18.05
CA LEU A 356 7.61 -8.59 -17.74
C LEU A 356 6.77 -8.49 -19.00
N TYR A 357 5.78 -9.38 -19.11
CA TYR A 357 4.79 -9.39 -20.17
C TYR A 357 3.55 -8.61 -19.70
N THR A 358 2.90 -7.91 -20.61
CA THR A 358 1.77 -7.04 -20.26
C THR A 358 0.60 -7.19 -21.21
N VAL A 359 -0.61 -7.20 -20.66
CA VAL A 359 -1.86 -7.05 -21.37
C VAL A 359 -2.56 -5.82 -20.79
N MET A 360 -2.29 -4.65 -21.39
CA MET A 360 -2.70 -3.35 -20.86
C MET A 360 -3.33 -2.49 -21.98
N PRO A 361 -4.62 -2.72 -22.30
CA PRO A 361 -5.28 -2.07 -23.44
C PRO A 361 -5.35 -0.54 -23.32
N GLY A 362 -5.26 0.03 -22.13
CA GLY A 362 -5.27 1.48 -21.91
C GLY A 362 -3.91 2.17 -22.08
N VAL A 363 -2.83 1.42 -22.44
CA VAL A 363 -1.50 1.98 -22.66
C VAL A 363 -1.00 1.62 -24.05
N PRO A 364 -0.50 2.57 -24.87
CA PRO A 364 0.04 2.27 -26.19
C PRO A 364 1.17 1.22 -26.13
N PRO A 365 1.14 0.18 -26.97
CA PRO A 365 2.17 -0.87 -26.97
C PRO A 365 3.60 -0.34 -27.19
N GLU A 366 3.75 0.73 -27.98
CA GLU A 366 5.04 1.38 -28.24
C GLU A 366 5.61 2.00 -26.98
N LEU A 367 4.77 2.60 -26.14
CA LEU A 367 5.16 3.15 -24.86
C LEU A 367 5.60 2.03 -23.92
N LEU A 368 4.86 0.92 -23.83
CA LEU A 368 5.25 -0.23 -23.01
C LEU A 368 6.61 -0.81 -23.46
N ARG A 369 6.86 -0.92 -24.76
CA ARG A 369 8.17 -1.35 -25.28
C ARG A 369 9.30 -0.37 -24.94
N SER A 370 9.01 0.93 -24.98
CA SER A 370 10.00 1.96 -24.65
C SER A 370 10.43 2.00 -23.17
N VAL A 371 9.67 1.29 -22.32
CA VAL A 371 9.98 1.10 -20.89
C VAL A 371 10.28 -0.37 -20.57
N PHE A 372 10.79 -1.11 -21.55
CA PHE A 372 11.29 -2.49 -21.43
C PHE A 372 10.23 -3.55 -21.10
N MET A 373 8.95 -3.26 -21.33
CA MET A 373 7.87 -4.23 -21.20
C MET A 373 7.62 -4.96 -22.52
N HIS A 374 7.04 -6.16 -22.43
CA HIS A 374 6.63 -6.93 -23.60
C HIS A 374 5.10 -6.93 -23.71
N PRO A 375 4.48 -6.02 -24.50
CA PRO A 375 3.04 -5.94 -24.64
C PRO A 375 2.46 -7.01 -25.56
N PHE A 376 1.29 -7.54 -25.16
CA PHE A 376 0.48 -8.48 -25.92
C PHE A 376 -0.97 -7.98 -26.03
N ASN A 377 -1.66 -8.42 -27.09
CA ASN A 377 -3.05 -8.01 -27.35
C ASN A 377 -4.08 -8.88 -26.61
N SER A 378 -3.67 -10.05 -26.09
CA SER A 378 -4.52 -10.97 -25.33
C SER A 378 -3.72 -11.72 -24.27
N ILE A 379 -4.41 -12.24 -23.27
CA ILE A 379 -3.82 -13.06 -22.22
C ILE A 379 -3.29 -14.38 -22.81
N GLN A 380 -4.05 -15.00 -23.74
CA GLN A 380 -3.62 -16.22 -24.39
C GLN A 380 -2.32 -16.02 -25.18
N ALA A 381 -2.20 -14.95 -25.97
CA ALA A 381 -0.98 -14.66 -26.70
C ALA A 381 0.25 -14.44 -25.79
N ALA A 382 0.05 -13.82 -24.63
CA ALA A 382 1.11 -13.66 -23.64
C ALA A 382 1.51 -15.00 -23.00
N LEU A 383 0.56 -15.89 -22.71
CA LEU A 383 0.81 -17.23 -22.20
C LEU A 383 1.56 -18.10 -23.21
N ASP A 384 1.08 -18.14 -24.46
CA ASP A 384 1.71 -18.90 -25.56
C ASP A 384 3.18 -18.46 -25.75
N ALA A 385 3.42 -17.15 -25.75
CA ALA A 385 4.76 -16.60 -25.83
C ALA A 385 5.62 -16.95 -24.58
N ALA A 386 5.03 -16.97 -23.40
CA ALA A 386 5.74 -17.34 -22.19
C ALA A 386 6.16 -18.81 -22.19
N PHE A 387 5.26 -19.71 -22.57
CA PHE A 387 5.58 -21.14 -22.72
C PHE A 387 6.62 -21.37 -23.80
N ALA A 388 6.52 -20.71 -24.95
CA ALA A 388 7.49 -20.81 -26.03
C ALA A 388 8.89 -20.32 -25.64
N ASN A 389 8.97 -19.30 -24.78
CA ASN A 389 10.25 -18.71 -24.32
C ASN A 389 10.93 -19.49 -23.17
N LEU A 390 10.18 -20.25 -22.39
CA LEU A 390 10.69 -21.03 -21.27
C LEU A 390 10.70 -22.53 -21.61
N SER A 391 9.54 -23.15 -21.58
CA SER A 391 9.33 -24.57 -21.90
C SER A 391 7.83 -24.86 -21.93
N ASN A 392 7.40 -25.80 -22.76
CA ASN A 392 6.02 -26.32 -22.72
C ASN A 392 5.67 -27.02 -21.38
N ARG A 393 6.64 -27.25 -20.50
CA ARG A 393 6.45 -27.79 -19.14
C ARG A 393 6.62 -26.73 -18.05
N ALA A 394 6.70 -25.45 -18.43
CA ALA A 394 6.82 -24.37 -17.46
C ALA A 394 5.62 -24.35 -16.51
N SER A 395 5.87 -24.21 -15.24
CA SER A 395 4.84 -24.16 -14.20
C SER A 395 4.20 -22.77 -14.12
N LEU A 396 2.89 -22.70 -13.83
CA LEU A 396 2.07 -21.49 -13.85
C LEU A 396 1.27 -21.33 -12.56
N TYR A 397 1.30 -20.16 -11.96
CA TYR A 397 0.26 -19.67 -11.05
C TYR A 397 -0.60 -18.61 -11.72
N ILE A 398 -1.88 -18.61 -11.38
CA ILE A 398 -2.83 -17.54 -11.77
C ILE A 398 -3.27 -16.80 -10.50
N ILE A 399 -3.17 -15.48 -10.52
CA ILE A 399 -3.63 -14.59 -9.45
C ILE A 399 -4.76 -13.72 -10.02
N PRO A 400 -6.06 -14.09 -9.84
CA PRO A 400 -7.18 -13.36 -10.41
C PRO A 400 -7.37 -11.96 -9.85
N ASP A 401 -6.79 -11.69 -8.66
CA ASP A 401 -6.77 -10.37 -8.03
C ASP A 401 -5.42 -10.10 -7.34
N ALA A 402 -4.48 -9.63 -8.13
CA ALA A 402 -3.14 -9.32 -7.68
C ALA A 402 -3.06 -8.08 -6.75
N GLY A 403 -4.16 -7.36 -6.58
CA GLY A 403 -4.27 -6.30 -5.57
C GLY A 403 -4.52 -6.83 -4.15
N ALA A 404 -5.08 -8.04 -4.04
CA ALA A 404 -5.56 -8.63 -2.78
C ALA A 404 -4.79 -9.91 -2.36
N VAL A 405 -3.74 -10.32 -3.10
CA VAL A 405 -2.99 -11.55 -2.81
C VAL A 405 -1.50 -11.26 -2.81
N VAL A 406 -0.82 -11.74 -1.78
CA VAL A 406 0.64 -11.84 -1.73
C VAL A 406 1.00 -13.31 -1.49
N PRO A 407 1.57 -14.01 -2.48
CA PRO A 407 2.05 -15.37 -2.30
C PRO A 407 3.20 -15.43 -1.29
N VAL A 408 3.24 -16.47 -0.47
CA VAL A 408 4.31 -16.73 0.51
C VAL A 408 4.78 -18.18 0.42
N GLU A 409 6.08 -18.43 0.26
CA GLU A 409 6.65 -19.79 0.06
C GLU A 409 6.49 -20.71 1.28
N HIS A 410 6.52 -20.17 2.46
CA HIS A 410 6.20 -20.88 3.69
C HIS A 410 5.33 -19.96 4.53
N LEU A 411 4.37 -20.52 5.24
CA LEU A 411 3.66 -19.76 6.26
C LEU A 411 4.69 -19.41 7.36
N PRO A 412 5.38 -18.25 7.31
CA PRO A 412 6.08 -17.80 8.49
C PRO A 412 5.02 -17.66 9.56
N LYS A 413 5.31 -18.12 10.78
CA LYS A 413 4.45 -17.80 11.92
C LYS A 413 4.18 -16.29 11.88
N PRO A 414 2.92 -15.85 12.11
CA PRO A 414 2.64 -14.43 12.21
C PRO A 414 3.68 -13.79 13.14
N PRO A 415 4.12 -12.56 12.87
CA PRO A 415 5.15 -11.91 13.67
C PRO A 415 4.82 -12.11 15.15
N SER A 416 5.68 -12.81 15.87
CA SER A 416 5.51 -13.04 17.30
C SER A 416 5.57 -11.67 17.98
N SER A 417 4.60 -11.38 18.83
CA SER A 417 4.65 -10.24 19.75
C SER A 417 5.96 -10.32 20.52
N THR A 418 6.87 -9.37 20.31
CA THR A 418 8.13 -9.26 21.05
C THR A 418 7.93 -8.54 22.39
N THR A 419 6.79 -8.69 23.01
CA THR A 419 6.55 -8.23 24.39
C THR A 419 6.27 -9.44 25.26
N GLY A 420 7.36 -10.08 25.74
CA GLY A 420 7.30 -10.74 27.02
C GLY A 420 7.08 -9.67 28.11
N PRO A 421 6.34 -9.96 29.18
CA PRO A 421 6.23 -9.04 30.30
C PRO A 421 7.65 -8.84 30.87
N GLY A 422 8.17 -7.64 30.71
CA GLY A 422 9.34 -7.22 31.47
C GLY A 422 8.89 -6.96 32.90
N ASP A 423 9.54 -7.65 33.82
CA ASP A 423 9.52 -7.40 35.26
C ASP A 423 9.86 -5.94 35.63
#